data_a7aebff9e26ffdbdab1f1322c2cb6176
#
_entry.id   a7aebff9e26ffdbdab1f1322c2cb6176
#
_cell.length_a   1.000
_cell.length_b   1.000
_cell.length_c   1.000
_cell.angle_alpha   90.00
_cell.angle_beta   90.00
_cell.angle_gamma   90.00
#
_symmetry.space_group_name_H-M   'P 1'
#
loop_
_entity.id
_entity.type
_entity.pdbx_description
1 polymer ?
#
loop_
_entity_poly.entity_id
_entity_poly.type
_entity_poly.pdbx_seq_one_letter_code
_entity_poly.pdbx_strand_id
1 'polypeptide(L)'
;MTVTYEGLEFERPGHASVRIETDDGTVIYVDPWGEVLAGEPADGDVVFVTHDDMDHYDAAAIEAVAGPDVTVAAYEEIDTSDLAFDVVDLPYEGEATVDGIDVRTVPAYNDPTGDHVDEDGKPFHADGEVIGVVLALEGTTVFFPSDTDFLPHHESVTADVFVPPIGGHFTMDRHEAAAFARSVEPELVLPEHYDTFDPIETDAEAFADDLEADGIRVELF
;
A
#
# COMPACT_ATOMS: atom_id res chain seq x y z
N MET A 1 10.73 -2.53 12.27
CA MET A 1 11.34 -1.22 12.72
C MET A 1 10.23 -0.19 12.66
N THR A 2 10.15 0.75 13.60
CA THR A 2 9.14 1.82 13.60
C THR A 2 9.74 3.10 13.03
N VAL A 3 9.06 3.73 12.09
CA VAL A 3 9.41 5.04 11.52
C VAL A 3 8.36 6.05 11.94
N THR A 4 8.78 7.23 12.39
CA THR A 4 7.86 8.30 12.82
C THR A 4 7.93 9.50 11.88
N TYR A 5 6.77 10.02 11.49
CA TYR A 5 6.62 11.23 10.69
C TYR A 5 5.35 12.00 11.09
N GLU A 6 5.48 13.28 11.48
CA GLU A 6 4.38 14.22 11.84
C GLU A 6 3.30 13.60 12.76
N GLY A 7 3.72 12.79 13.76
CA GLY A 7 2.81 12.14 14.70
C GLY A 7 2.27 10.78 14.25
N LEU A 8 2.56 10.35 13.04
CA LEU A 8 2.25 9.00 12.56
C LEU A 8 3.42 8.05 12.84
N GLU A 9 3.13 6.88 13.37
CA GLU A 9 4.10 5.79 13.55
C GLU A 9 3.83 4.69 12.53
N PHE A 10 4.81 4.38 11.68
CA PHE A 10 4.73 3.36 10.62
C PHE A 10 5.51 2.13 11.01
N GLU A 11 4.90 0.97 10.84
CA GLU A 11 5.55 -0.35 10.97
C GLU A 11 5.21 -1.19 9.74
N ARG A 12 6.21 -1.92 9.22
CA ARG A 12 6.02 -2.90 8.17
C ARG A 12 6.21 -4.30 8.75
N PRO A 13 5.14 -5.06 9.02
CA PRO A 13 5.25 -6.47 9.38
C PRO A 13 6.03 -7.28 8.35
N GLY A 14 5.84 -6.95 7.09
CA GLY A 14 6.55 -7.49 5.94
C GLY A 14 5.72 -7.35 4.67
N HIS A 15 6.31 -7.64 3.52
CA HIS A 15 5.66 -7.56 2.21
C HIS A 15 5.01 -6.19 1.97
N ALA A 16 3.73 -6.16 1.60
CA ALA A 16 2.90 -4.95 1.44
C ALA A 16 2.10 -4.59 2.71
N SER A 17 2.21 -5.39 3.78
CA SER A 17 1.48 -5.10 5.01
C SER A 17 2.09 -3.92 5.75
N VAL A 18 1.30 -2.87 5.99
CA VAL A 18 1.71 -1.70 6.76
C VAL A 18 0.74 -1.44 7.90
N ARG A 19 1.27 -1.16 9.10
CA ARG A 19 0.54 -0.68 10.26
C ARG A 19 0.90 0.78 10.50
N ILE A 20 -0.12 1.62 10.70
CA ILE A 20 0.04 3.02 11.06
C ILE A 20 -0.68 3.26 12.38
N GLU A 21 -0.03 3.95 13.31
CA GLU A 21 -0.65 4.45 14.53
C GLU A 21 -0.57 5.98 14.53
N THR A 22 -1.69 6.64 14.74
CA THR A 22 -1.81 8.10 14.79
C THR A 22 -1.56 8.62 16.21
N ASP A 23 -1.30 9.92 16.37
CA ASP A 23 -1.09 10.56 17.69
C ASP A 23 -2.31 10.42 18.63
N ASP A 24 -3.54 10.31 18.07
CA ASP A 24 -4.75 10.09 18.87
C ASP A 24 -4.97 8.61 19.22
N GLY A 25 -4.11 7.71 18.74
CA GLY A 25 -4.11 6.29 19.05
C GLY A 25 -4.95 5.44 18.08
N THR A 26 -5.42 5.98 16.95
CA THR A 26 -6.09 5.20 15.90
C THR A 26 -5.09 4.31 15.19
N VAL A 27 -5.39 3.01 15.12
CA VAL A 27 -4.55 2.01 14.47
C VAL A 27 -5.14 1.60 13.12
N ILE A 28 -4.36 1.75 12.06
CA ILE A 28 -4.75 1.48 10.69
C ILE A 28 -3.85 0.38 10.12
N TYR A 29 -4.44 -0.60 9.46
CA TYR A 29 -3.74 -1.59 8.67
C TYR A 29 -4.05 -1.41 7.20
N VAL A 30 -3.02 -1.56 6.35
CA VAL A 30 -3.16 -1.66 4.89
C VAL A 30 -2.65 -3.04 4.49
N ASP A 31 -3.46 -3.78 3.73
CA ASP A 31 -3.17 -5.09 3.16
C ASP A 31 -2.51 -6.08 4.16
N PRO A 32 -3.16 -6.40 5.30
CA PRO A 32 -2.60 -7.32 6.28
C PRO A 32 -2.55 -8.75 5.74
N TRP A 33 -1.34 -9.36 5.77
CA TRP A 33 -1.09 -10.72 5.30
C TRP A 33 -0.56 -11.63 6.41
N GLY A 34 -1.16 -12.80 6.60
CA GLY A 34 -0.86 -13.70 7.73
C GLY A 34 0.55 -14.29 7.73
N GLU A 35 1.18 -14.46 6.56
CA GLU A 35 2.54 -15.00 6.47
C GLU A 35 3.61 -14.06 7.08
N VAL A 36 3.30 -12.75 7.19
CA VAL A 36 4.23 -11.74 7.71
C VAL A 36 3.81 -11.17 9.07
N LEU A 37 2.57 -11.37 9.48
CA LEU A 37 2.07 -10.90 10.78
C LEU A 37 2.66 -11.72 11.94
N ALA A 38 2.99 -11.04 13.04
CA ALA A 38 3.45 -11.66 14.28
C ALA A 38 2.29 -11.87 15.25
N GLY A 39 1.62 -13.02 15.16
CA GLY A 39 0.51 -13.38 16.05
C GLY A 39 -0.82 -12.72 15.68
N GLU A 40 -1.66 -12.43 16.68
CA GLU A 40 -2.96 -11.81 16.52
C GLU A 40 -2.97 -10.48 17.30
N PRO A 41 -2.60 -9.34 16.68
CA PRO A 41 -2.50 -8.04 17.36
C PRO A 41 -3.83 -7.57 17.95
N ALA A 42 -4.92 -7.75 17.20
CA ALA A 42 -6.31 -7.40 17.59
C ALA A 42 -6.44 -5.93 18.09
N ASP A 43 -5.69 -5.01 17.46
CA ASP A 43 -5.61 -3.60 17.83
C ASP A 43 -6.04 -2.65 16.70
N GLY A 44 -6.36 -3.18 15.51
CA GLY A 44 -6.76 -2.38 14.35
C GLY A 44 -8.13 -1.73 14.51
N ASP A 45 -8.20 -0.42 14.33
CA ASP A 45 -9.45 0.34 14.27
C ASP A 45 -9.98 0.40 12.83
N VAL A 46 -9.08 0.50 11.85
CA VAL A 46 -9.42 0.52 10.43
C VAL A 46 -8.49 -0.43 9.64
N VAL A 47 -9.07 -1.17 8.70
CA VAL A 47 -8.32 -2.01 7.76
C VAL A 47 -8.68 -1.61 6.35
N PHE A 48 -7.68 -1.29 5.53
CA PHE A 48 -7.81 -1.04 4.09
C PHE A 48 -7.30 -2.24 3.30
N VAL A 49 -8.03 -2.62 2.24
CA VAL A 49 -7.65 -3.71 1.32
C VAL A 49 -7.75 -3.21 -0.10
N THR A 50 -6.64 -3.33 -0.84
CA THR A 50 -6.48 -2.70 -2.17
C THR A 50 -6.91 -3.59 -3.31
N HIS A 51 -6.76 -4.92 -3.23
CA HIS A 51 -7.16 -5.90 -4.24
C HIS A 51 -7.24 -7.32 -3.65
N ASP A 52 -7.65 -8.31 -4.46
CA ASP A 52 -7.99 -9.67 -4.01
C ASP A 52 -6.85 -10.70 -4.13
N ASP A 53 -5.62 -10.30 -4.41
CA ASP A 53 -4.47 -11.19 -4.36
C ASP A 53 -4.20 -11.66 -2.92
N MET A 54 -3.77 -12.92 -2.78
CA MET A 54 -3.66 -13.61 -1.50
C MET A 54 -2.71 -12.98 -0.47
N ASP A 55 -1.82 -12.13 -0.91
CA ASP A 55 -0.84 -11.38 -0.12
C ASP A 55 -1.30 -9.95 0.22
N HIS A 56 -2.50 -9.56 -0.25
CA HIS A 56 -3.19 -8.30 0.04
C HIS A 56 -4.58 -8.53 0.68
N TYR A 57 -5.34 -9.54 0.21
CA TYR A 57 -6.59 -9.96 0.82
C TYR A 57 -6.44 -11.32 1.51
N ASP A 58 -6.27 -11.29 2.82
CA ASP A 58 -6.23 -12.47 3.69
C ASP A 58 -7.27 -12.30 4.81
N ALA A 59 -8.42 -12.97 4.68
CA ALA A 59 -9.52 -12.87 5.65
C ALA A 59 -9.07 -13.25 7.07
N ALA A 60 -8.18 -14.24 7.23
CA ALA A 60 -7.69 -14.64 8.53
C ALA A 60 -6.73 -13.59 9.13
N ALA A 61 -5.94 -12.92 8.30
CA ALA A 61 -5.09 -11.81 8.74
C ALA A 61 -5.92 -10.59 9.11
N ILE A 62 -6.95 -10.25 8.32
CA ILE A 62 -7.90 -9.18 8.64
C ILE A 62 -8.57 -9.46 10.00
N GLU A 63 -9.04 -10.70 10.24
CA GLU A 63 -9.60 -11.10 11.54
C GLU A 63 -8.56 -11.01 12.68
N ALA A 64 -7.29 -11.34 12.41
CA ALA A 64 -6.23 -11.34 13.43
C ALA A 64 -5.81 -9.91 13.85
N VAL A 65 -5.89 -8.92 12.96
CA VAL A 65 -5.57 -7.53 13.29
C VAL A 65 -6.79 -6.76 13.81
N ALA A 66 -8.01 -7.23 13.55
CA ALA A 66 -9.25 -6.54 13.86
C ALA A 66 -9.42 -6.29 15.36
N GLY A 67 -9.52 -5.04 15.76
CA GLY A 67 -9.99 -4.64 17.09
C GLY A 67 -11.52 -4.84 17.25
N PRO A 68 -12.08 -4.60 18.45
CA PRO A 68 -13.47 -4.93 18.76
C PRO A 68 -14.50 -4.13 17.94
N ASP A 69 -14.15 -2.94 17.47
CA ASP A 69 -15.03 -2.01 16.74
C ASP A 69 -14.43 -1.67 15.36
N VAL A 70 -13.63 -2.58 14.77
CA VAL A 70 -12.93 -2.36 13.50
C VAL A 70 -13.87 -1.98 12.36
N THR A 71 -13.43 -1.04 11.52
CA THR A 71 -14.04 -0.76 10.21
C THR A 71 -13.14 -1.34 9.12
N VAL A 72 -13.66 -2.23 8.28
CA VAL A 72 -12.96 -2.75 7.11
C VAL A 72 -13.41 -2.00 5.87
N ALA A 73 -12.48 -1.51 5.07
CA ALA A 73 -12.75 -0.87 3.80
C ALA A 73 -11.95 -1.57 2.69
N ALA A 74 -12.63 -2.06 1.68
CA ALA A 74 -12.01 -2.85 0.62
C ALA A 74 -12.45 -2.36 -0.75
N TYR A 75 -11.60 -2.60 -1.76
CA TYR A 75 -11.95 -2.33 -3.14
C TYR A 75 -13.27 -3.04 -3.53
N GLU A 76 -14.18 -2.33 -4.18
CA GLU A 76 -15.57 -2.75 -4.44
C GLU A 76 -15.72 -4.04 -5.28
N GLU A 77 -14.67 -4.46 -5.99
CA GLU A 77 -14.68 -5.70 -6.79
C GLU A 77 -14.21 -6.94 -5.99
N ILE A 78 -13.74 -6.78 -4.75
CA ILE A 78 -13.32 -7.90 -3.88
C ILE A 78 -14.56 -8.62 -3.34
N ASP A 79 -14.61 -9.95 -3.47
CA ASP A 79 -15.63 -10.76 -2.78
C ASP A 79 -15.27 -10.93 -1.29
N THR A 80 -15.85 -10.08 -0.47
CA THR A 80 -15.65 -10.05 0.99
C THR A 80 -16.66 -10.90 1.77
N SER A 81 -17.37 -11.81 1.12
CA SER A 81 -18.45 -12.61 1.73
C SER A 81 -17.97 -13.61 2.80
N ASP A 82 -16.68 -13.84 2.89
CA ASP A 82 -16.01 -14.65 3.91
C ASP A 82 -15.63 -13.87 5.18
N LEU A 83 -15.70 -12.53 5.16
CA LEU A 83 -15.48 -11.70 6.34
C LEU A 83 -16.72 -11.65 7.24
N ALA A 84 -16.48 -11.59 8.55
CA ALA A 84 -17.53 -11.43 9.55
C ALA A 84 -17.88 -9.94 9.85
N PHE A 85 -17.29 -9.02 9.11
CA PHE A 85 -17.42 -7.57 9.29
C PHE A 85 -18.33 -6.96 8.21
N ASP A 86 -18.96 -5.84 8.54
CA ASP A 86 -19.55 -4.97 7.52
C ASP A 86 -18.41 -4.22 6.80
N VAL A 87 -18.34 -4.33 5.48
CA VAL A 87 -17.27 -3.75 4.68
C VAL A 87 -17.75 -2.48 3.99
N VAL A 88 -16.93 -1.45 4.01
CA VAL A 88 -17.12 -0.21 3.24
C VAL A 88 -16.49 -0.40 1.86
N ASP A 89 -17.31 -0.33 0.81
CA ASP A 89 -16.81 -0.42 -0.56
C ASP A 89 -16.03 0.82 -0.96
N LEU A 90 -14.80 0.63 -1.44
CA LEU A 90 -13.96 1.67 -2.03
C LEU A 90 -14.09 1.62 -3.56
N PRO A 91 -14.41 2.73 -4.23
CA PRO A 91 -14.57 2.76 -5.68
C PRO A 91 -13.21 2.60 -6.40
N TYR A 92 -13.23 2.20 -7.67
CA TYR A 92 -12.01 2.13 -8.49
C TYR A 92 -11.29 3.47 -8.63
N GLU A 93 -12.04 4.55 -8.85
CA GLU A 93 -11.55 5.93 -8.89
C GLU A 93 -12.59 6.85 -8.22
N GLY A 94 -12.21 7.48 -7.10
CA GLY A 94 -13.14 8.36 -6.39
C GLY A 94 -12.67 8.75 -5.00
N GLU A 95 -13.65 9.13 -4.18
CA GLU A 95 -13.44 9.56 -2.80
C GLU A 95 -14.41 8.82 -1.88
N ALA A 96 -13.96 8.51 -0.68
CA ALA A 96 -14.75 7.91 0.40
C ALA A 96 -14.33 8.53 1.75
N THR A 97 -15.14 8.34 2.77
CA THR A 97 -14.76 8.61 4.15
C THR A 97 -14.98 7.34 4.97
N VAL A 98 -13.93 6.83 5.60
CA VAL A 98 -13.92 5.59 6.36
C VAL A 98 -13.53 5.93 7.80
N ASP A 99 -14.45 5.79 8.73
CA ASP A 99 -14.27 6.12 10.16
C ASP A 99 -13.64 7.51 10.42
N GLY A 100 -14.03 8.50 9.61
CA GLY A 100 -13.52 9.87 9.71
C GLY A 100 -12.24 10.13 8.93
N ILE A 101 -11.63 9.11 8.32
CA ILE A 101 -10.47 9.23 7.43
C ILE A 101 -10.98 9.52 6.01
N ASP A 102 -10.56 10.63 5.43
CA ASP A 102 -10.82 10.91 4.02
C ASP A 102 -9.86 10.09 3.15
N VAL A 103 -10.45 9.34 2.21
CA VAL A 103 -9.76 8.41 1.32
C VAL A 103 -10.01 8.82 -0.12
N ARG A 104 -8.95 8.92 -0.91
CA ARG A 104 -9.05 9.01 -2.37
C ARG A 104 -8.47 7.75 -2.99
N THR A 105 -9.23 7.07 -3.84
CA THR A 105 -8.75 5.94 -4.61
C THR A 105 -8.20 6.36 -5.96
N VAL A 106 -7.20 5.63 -6.43
CA VAL A 106 -6.50 5.88 -7.70
C VAL A 106 -6.39 4.54 -8.44
N PRO A 107 -6.73 4.48 -9.74
CA PRO A 107 -6.50 3.27 -10.54
C PRO A 107 -5.06 2.78 -10.46
N ALA A 108 -4.87 1.50 -10.22
CA ALA A 108 -3.57 0.84 -10.15
C ALA A 108 -3.58 -0.41 -11.03
N TYR A 109 -2.56 -0.60 -11.86
CA TYR A 109 -2.42 -1.73 -12.76
C TYR A 109 -1.04 -1.76 -13.44
N ASN A 110 -0.69 -2.88 -14.11
CA ASN A 110 0.49 -2.93 -14.96
C ASN A 110 0.17 -2.43 -16.37
N ASP A 111 1.07 -1.64 -16.97
CA ASP A 111 0.95 -1.21 -18.37
C ASP A 111 0.90 -2.45 -19.28
N PRO A 112 -0.19 -2.65 -20.07
CA PRO A 112 -0.30 -3.83 -20.94
C PRO A 112 0.76 -3.88 -22.04
N THR A 113 1.56 -2.82 -22.19
CA THR A 113 2.69 -2.76 -23.13
C THR A 113 4.03 -2.74 -22.41
N GLY A 114 4.04 -2.82 -21.08
CA GLY A 114 5.21 -2.83 -20.21
C GLY A 114 5.86 -4.20 -20.07
N ASP A 115 6.73 -4.30 -19.08
CA ASP A 115 7.53 -5.50 -18.83
C ASP A 115 6.91 -6.43 -17.74
N HIS A 116 5.92 -5.94 -16.95
CA HIS A 116 5.27 -6.69 -15.87
C HIS A 116 4.09 -7.50 -16.40
N VAL A 117 4.41 -8.53 -17.18
CA VAL A 117 3.45 -9.42 -17.86
C VAL A 117 3.85 -10.88 -17.64
N ASP A 118 2.86 -11.77 -17.69
CA ASP A 118 3.07 -13.21 -17.63
C ASP A 118 3.68 -13.78 -18.93
N GLU A 119 3.87 -15.11 -18.99
CA GLU A 119 4.44 -15.82 -20.15
C GLU A 119 3.58 -15.67 -21.43
N ASP A 120 2.31 -15.36 -21.32
CA ASP A 120 1.37 -15.14 -22.41
C ASP A 120 1.28 -13.64 -22.81
N GLY A 121 2.02 -12.76 -22.13
CA GLY A 121 2.03 -11.32 -22.35
C GLY A 121 0.80 -10.60 -21.75
N LYS A 122 0.15 -11.21 -20.76
CA LYS A 122 -0.95 -10.59 -20.02
C LYS A 122 -0.35 -9.87 -18.78
N PRO A 123 -0.77 -8.62 -18.49
CA PRO A 123 -0.39 -7.96 -17.24
C PRO A 123 -0.68 -8.83 -16.00
N PHE A 124 0.19 -8.80 -15.01
CA PHE A 124 -0.05 -9.48 -13.74
C PHE A 124 -1.29 -8.88 -13.05
N HIS A 125 -1.41 -7.55 -13.07
CA HIS A 125 -2.57 -6.82 -12.58
C HIS A 125 -3.17 -6.03 -13.75
N ALA A 126 -4.39 -6.40 -14.18
CA ALA A 126 -5.05 -5.71 -15.28
C ALA A 126 -5.78 -4.44 -14.79
N ASP A 127 -6.04 -3.53 -15.72
CA ASP A 127 -6.85 -2.34 -15.46
C ASP A 127 -8.23 -2.71 -14.88
N GLY A 128 -8.56 -2.20 -13.68
CA GLY A 128 -9.77 -2.51 -12.93
C GLY A 128 -9.60 -3.57 -11.84
N GLU A 129 -8.42 -4.18 -11.66
CA GLU A 129 -8.19 -5.22 -10.66
C GLU A 129 -7.64 -4.67 -9.33
N VAL A 130 -6.95 -3.54 -9.34
CA VAL A 130 -6.26 -2.96 -8.16
C VAL A 130 -6.59 -1.49 -7.99
N ILE A 131 -6.62 -1.02 -6.75
CA ILE A 131 -6.66 0.42 -6.42
C ILE A 131 -5.45 0.82 -5.57
N GLY A 132 -4.89 1.99 -5.83
CA GLY A 132 -4.08 2.70 -4.86
C GLY A 132 -4.97 3.55 -3.93
N VAL A 133 -4.50 3.82 -2.71
CA VAL A 133 -5.23 4.65 -1.74
C VAL A 133 -4.38 5.82 -1.25
N VAL A 134 -4.97 7.01 -1.23
CA VAL A 134 -4.41 8.20 -0.57
C VAL A 134 -5.24 8.47 0.67
N LEU A 135 -4.62 8.32 1.85
CA LEU A 135 -5.24 8.51 3.16
C LEU A 135 -4.88 9.89 3.72
N ALA A 136 -5.86 10.64 4.20
CA ALA A 136 -5.64 11.89 4.93
C ALA A 136 -5.69 11.62 6.44
N LEU A 137 -4.52 11.57 7.08
CA LEU A 137 -4.34 11.24 8.49
C LEU A 137 -3.77 12.46 9.24
N GLU A 138 -4.56 13.06 10.13
CA GLU A 138 -4.15 14.18 10.99
C GLU A 138 -3.47 15.36 10.26
N GLY A 139 -3.84 15.57 8.99
CA GLY A 139 -3.29 16.64 8.15
C GLY A 139 -2.10 16.23 7.30
N THR A 140 -1.65 14.97 7.42
CA THR A 140 -0.65 14.33 6.58
C THR A 140 -1.32 13.44 5.54
N THR A 141 -0.87 13.50 4.30
CA THR A 141 -1.35 12.61 3.22
C THR A 141 -0.38 11.45 3.02
N VAL A 142 -0.91 10.21 3.07
CA VAL A 142 -0.14 8.98 2.86
C VAL A 142 -0.65 8.27 1.62
N PHE A 143 0.21 8.03 0.63
CA PHE A 143 -0.16 7.35 -0.61
C PHE A 143 0.45 5.97 -0.71
N PHE A 144 -0.42 4.97 -0.79
CA PHE A 144 -0.13 3.59 -1.14
C PHE A 144 -0.57 3.37 -2.58
N PRO A 145 0.32 3.26 -3.57
CA PRO A 145 -0.07 3.00 -4.95
C PRO A 145 -0.52 1.56 -5.16
N SER A 146 -0.19 0.64 -4.25
CA SER A 146 -0.42 -0.80 -4.32
C SER A 146 0.31 -1.44 -5.52
N ASP A 147 -0.16 -2.57 -6.01
CA ASP A 147 0.48 -3.32 -7.10
C ASP A 147 0.20 -2.67 -8.45
N THR A 148 1.17 -1.93 -8.94
CA THR A 148 1.03 -1.09 -10.14
C THR A 148 2.38 -0.80 -10.79
N ASP A 149 2.33 -0.36 -12.05
CA ASP A 149 3.39 0.37 -12.72
C ASP A 149 3.22 1.88 -12.48
N PHE A 150 4.26 2.67 -12.76
CA PHE A 150 4.14 4.13 -12.76
C PHE A 150 3.39 4.59 -14.03
N LEU A 151 2.11 4.89 -13.89
CA LEU A 151 1.22 5.21 -14.99
C LEU A 151 1.04 6.73 -15.17
N PRO A 152 0.70 7.22 -16.39
CA PRO A 152 0.59 8.66 -16.65
C PRO A 152 -0.41 9.41 -15.76
N HIS A 153 -1.49 8.77 -15.31
CA HIS A 153 -2.48 9.41 -14.43
C HIS A 153 -1.94 9.60 -13.00
N HIS A 154 -0.94 8.83 -12.59
CA HIS A 154 -0.27 8.98 -11.31
C HIS A 154 0.56 10.28 -11.20
N GLU A 155 0.98 10.89 -12.32
CA GLU A 155 1.72 12.16 -12.32
C GLU A 155 0.97 13.31 -11.62
N SER A 156 -0.35 13.19 -11.45
CA SER A 156 -1.18 14.18 -10.76
C SER A 156 -1.33 13.94 -9.26
N VAL A 157 -0.80 12.81 -8.74
CA VAL A 157 -0.89 12.46 -7.33
C VAL A 157 0.26 13.10 -6.57
N THR A 158 -0.06 13.78 -5.48
CA THR A 158 0.91 14.30 -4.52
C THR A 158 0.59 13.75 -3.13
N ALA A 159 1.61 13.49 -2.32
CA ALA A 159 1.45 13.04 -0.93
C ALA A 159 2.67 13.43 -0.10
N ASP A 160 2.49 13.56 1.22
CA ASP A 160 3.58 13.84 2.15
C ASP A 160 4.41 12.59 2.42
N VAL A 161 3.75 11.42 2.51
CA VAL A 161 4.38 10.12 2.64
C VAL A 161 3.99 9.24 1.46
N PHE A 162 4.97 8.60 0.82
CA PHE A 162 4.77 7.70 -0.31
C PHE A 162 5.27 6.30 0.03
N VAL A 163 4.43 5.28 -0.18
CA VAL A 163 4.70 3.89 0.21
C VAL A 163 4.64 2.99 -1.03
N PRO A 164 5.70 3.01 -1.89
CA PRO A 164 5.70 2.29 -3.16
C PRO A 164 6.18 0.85 -3.04
N PRO A 165 5.67 -0.09 -3.87
CA PRO A 165 6.33 -1.36 -4.14
C PRO A 165 7.63 -1.12 -4.90
N ILE A 166 8.69 -1.88 -4.58
CA ILE A 166 10.02 -1.76 -5.22
C ILE A 166 10.63 -3.09 -5.65
N GLY A 167 9.92 -4.19 -5.42
CA GLY A 167 10.45 -5.54 -5.64
C GLY A 167 10.62 -5.93 -7.10
N GLY A 168 9.91 -5.30 -8.02
CA GLY A 168 9.89 -5.70 -9.43
C GLY A 168 9.08 -6.96 -9.68
N HIS A 169 9.21 -7.57 -10.85
CA HIS A 169 8.56 -8.76 -11.34
C HIS A 169 7.05 -8.59 -11.54
N PHE A 170 6.28 -8.45 -10.47
CA PHE A 170 4.82 -8.25 -10.53
C PHE A 170 4.44 -6.77 -10.58
N THR A 171 5.30 -5.92 -10.03
CA THR A 171 5.09 -4.48 -9.86
C THR A 171 6.33 -3.71 -10.34
N MET A 172 6.37 -2.41 -10.08
CA MET A 172 7.52 -1.56 -10.36
C MET A 172 8.82 -2.12 -9.78
N ASP A 173 9.89 -2.05 -10.55
CA ASP A 173 11.22 -2.20 -9.99
C ASP A 173 11.65 -0.93 -9.21
N ARG A 174 12.78 -1.03 -8.49
CA ARG A 174 13.31 0.10 -7.71
C ARG A 174 13.62 1.36 -8.54
N HIS A 175 13.88 1.25 -9.84
CA HIS A 175 14.16 2.39 -10.71
C HIS A 175 12.89 3.09 -11.17
N GLU A 176 11.87 2.33 -11.50
CA GLU A 176 10.55 2.84 -11.83
C GLU A 176 9.87 3.47 -10.61
N ALA A 177 9.94 2.79 -9.45
CA ALA A 177 9.45 3.34 -8.18
C ALA A 177 10.17 4.64 -7.79
N ALA A 178 11.49 4.74 -8.05
CA ALA A 178 12.23 5.99 -7.82
C ALA A 178 11.78 7.11 -8.77
N ALA A 179 11.46 6.80 -10.03
CA ALA A 179 10.89 7.78 -10.95
C ALA A 179 9.51 8.25 -10.49
N PHE A 180 8.69 7.34 -9.98
CA PHE A 180 7.38 7.67 -9.41
C PHE A 180 7.51 8.54 -8.16
N ALA A 181 8.42 8.22 -7.23
CA ALA A 181 8.69 9.02 -6.05
C ALA A 181 9.08 10.47 -6.40
N ARG A 182 9.91 10.66 -7.45
CA ARG A 182 10.25 12.01 -7.96
C ARG A 182 9.05 12.77 -8.50
N SER A 183 8.05 12.09 -9.04
CA SER A 183 6.80 12.69 -9.55
C SER A 183 5.84 13.07 -8.42
N VAL A 184 5.73 12.24 -7.38
CA VAL A 184 4.89 12.50 -6.19
C VAL A 184 5.45 13.66 -5.36
N GLU A 185 6.79 13.85 -5.36
CA GLU A 185 7.53 14.84 -4.56
C GLU A 185 7.23 14.72 -3.05
N PRO A 186 7.31 13.52 -2.43
CA PRO A 186 6.99 13.33 -1.03
C PRO A 186 8.10 13.85 -0.10
N GLU A 187 7.77 14.11 1.16
CA GLU A 187 8.76 14.41 2.21
C GLU A 187 9.39 13.13 2.78
N LEU A 188 8.68 11.99 2.70
CA LEU A 188 9.16 10.69 3.15
C LEU A 188 8.73 9.57 2.20
N VAL A 189 9.64 8.66 1.87
CA VAL A 189 9.36 7.41 1.15
C VAL A 189 9.61 6.22 2.08
N LEU A 190 8.64 5.30 2.11
CA LEU A 190 8.67 4.06 2.89
C LEU A 190 8.43 2.89 1.92
N PRO A 191 9.48 2.26 1.34
CA PRO A 191 9.29 1.23 0.33
C PRO A 191 8.73 -0.06 0.92
N GLU A 192 7.86 -0.72 0.16
CA GLU A 192 7.24 -1.99 0.50
C GLU A 192 7.34 -3.02 -0.62
N HIS A 193 6.70 -4.19 -0.48
CA HIS A 193 6.56 -5.25 -1.47
C HIS A 193 7.91 -5.69 -2.07
N TYR A 194 8.88 -6.02 -1.21
CA TYR A 194 10.20 -6.50 -1.59
C TYR A 194 10.77 -7.50 -0.57
N ASP A 195 11.73 -8.32 -1.02
CA ASP A 195 12.54 -9.26 -0.21
C ASP A 195 11.75 -10.34 0.57
N THR A 196 10.47 -10.56 0.25
CA THR A 196 9.67 -11.61 0.91
C THR A 196 9.94 -12.98 0.27
N PHE A 197 10.21 -13.03 -1.03
CA PHE A 197 10.57 -14.26 -1.78
C PHE A 197 11.40 -13.93 -3.02
N ASP A 198 12.14 -14.92 -3.56
CA ASP A 198 13.16 -14.76 -4.60
C ASP A 198 12.80 -13.81 -5.77
N PRO A 199 11.60 -13.88 -6.40
CA PRO A 199 11.27 -13.03 -7.55
C PRO A 199 11.24 -11.52 -7.28
N ILE A 200 11.02 -11.12 -6.02
CA ILE A 200 10.92 -9.71 -5.61
C ILE A 200 12.09 -9.25 -4.73
N GLU A 201 13.21 -9.99 -4.77
CA GLU A 201 14.45 -9.54 -4.13
C GLU A 201 15.00 -8.30 -4.84
N THR A 202 15.33 -7.25 -4.08
CA THR A 202 15.85 -6.00 -4.62
C THR A 202 16.88 -5.35 -3.71
N ASP A 203 17.69 -4.46 -4.26
CA ASP A 203 18.64 -3.64 -3.51
C ASP A 203 17.94 -2.37 -2.98
N ALA A 204 17.26 -2.51 -1.84
CA ALA A 204 16.53 -1.43 -1.21
C ALA A 204 17.47 -0.30 -0.69
N GLU A 205 18.72 -0.63 -0.30
CA GLU A 205 19.70 0.39 0.06
C GLU A 205 20.08 1.26 -1.15
N ALA A 206 20.26 0.64 -2.34
CA ALA A 206 20.51 1.40 -3.55
C ALA A 206 19.30 2.23 -4.01
N PHE A 207 18.07 1.80 -3.72
CA PHE A 207 16.86 2.62 -3.93
C PHE A 207 16.88 3.86 -3.04
N ALA A 208 17.20 3.68 -1.75
CA ALA A 208 17.28 4.78 -0.80
C ALA A 208 18.39 5.78 -1.19
N ASP A 209 19.60 5.30 -1.49
CA ASP A 209 20.74 6.12 -1.91
C ASP A 209 20.42 6.97 -3.17
N ASP A 210 19.66 6.40 -4.13
CA ASP A 210 19.28 7.07 -5.38
C ASP A 210 18.32 8.26 -5.12
N LEU A 211 17.33 8.09 -4.26
CA LEU A 211 16.38 9.15 -3.89
C LEU A 211 16.98 10.18 -2.93
N GLU A 212 17.79 9.75 -1.99
CA GLU A 212 18.49 10.67 -1.06
C GLU A 212 19.47 11.59 -1.78
N ALA A 213 20.07 11.14 -2.89
CA ALA A 213 20.91 11.99 -3.75
C ALA A 213 20.13 13.16 -4.36
N ASP A 214 18.81 13.00 -4.55
CA ASP A 214 17.89 14.04 -5.03
C ASP A 214 17.23 14.84 -3.88
N GLY A 215 17.56 14.51 -2.63
CA GLY A 215 17.06 15.20 -1.44
C GLY A 215 15.71 14.69 -0.93
N ILE A 216 15.25 13.54 -1.40
CA ILE A 216 14.03 12.86 -0.93
C ILE A 216 14.43 11.90 0.20
N ARG A 217 13.83 12.06 1.39
CA ARG A 217 14.10 11.18 2.53
C ARG A 217 13.51 9.79 2.28
N VAL A 218 14.30 8.75 2.54
CA VAL A 218 13.86 7.35 2.49
C VAL A 218 14.17 6.68 3.82
N GLU A 219 13.24 5.92 4.36
CA GLU A 219 13.47 5.06 5.53
C GLU A 219 13.08 3.62 5.17
N LEU A 220 14.01 2.69 5.36
CA LEU A 220 13.75 1.26 5.20
C LEU A 220 13.19 0.73 6.53
N PHE A 221 12.05 0.07 6.51
CA PHE A 221 11.30 -0.30 7.72
C PHE A 221 10.73 -1.73 7.68
#